data_fb156c9339773a4d94489f431069c1c6
#
_entry.id   fb156c9339773a4d94489f431069c1c6
#
_cell.length_a   1.000
_cell.length_b   1.000
_cell.length_c   1.000
_cell.angle_alpha   90.00
_cell.angle_beta   90.00
_cell.angle_gamma   90.00
#
_symmetry.space_group_name_H-M   'P 1'
#
loop_
_entity.id
_entity.type
_entity.pdbx_description
1 polymer ?
#
loop_
_entity_poly.entity_id
_entity_poly.type
_entity_poly.pdbx_seq_one_letter_code
_entity_poly.pdbx_strand_id
1 'polypeptide(L)'
;MENLLKDIEEVLFNHEEIVAASKRVAKQIEEDYRDRDQEPVLICTLKGAIPFMAELMKHIDINVVTDFIDVSSYHGGTSSTGTVKIKKDIGMDIEGRDVIIVEDIVDTGRTLKALIDNLKERKVASVTCASLIDKPETRIVDVEADYVGIVSPNVFLVGFGLDYDEKYRNLPYIGVLKKEIYS
;
A
#
# COMPACT_ATOMS: atom_id res chain seq x y z
N MET A 1 -5.54 -24.60 -1.36
CA MET A 1 -4.65 -23.65 -2.07
C MET A 1 -4.17 -24.19 -3.42
N GLU A 2 -4.13 -25.48 -3.66
CA GLU A 2 -3.69 -26.10 -4.93
C GLU A 2 -4.43 -25.57 -6.18
N ASN A 3 -5.71 -25.22 -6.07
CA ASN A 3 -6.49 -24.71 -7.20
C ASN A 3 -6.08 -23.32 -7.71
N LEU A 4 -5.51 -22.45 -6.88
CA LEU A 4 -5.07 -21.12 -7.27
C LEU A 4 -3.61 -21.12 -7.74
N LEU A 5 -2.79 -22.09 -7.29
CA LEU A 5 -1.40 -22.24 -7.70
C LEU A 5 -1.24 -22.46 -9.21
N LYS A 6 -2.22 -23.10 -9.87
CA LYS A 6 -2.18 -23.34 -11.32
C LYS A 6 -2.15 -22.07 -12.17
N ASP A 7 -2.67 -20.96 -11.64
CA ASP A 7 -2.74 -19.66 -12.32
C ASP A 7 -1.48 -18.80 -12.06
N ILE A 8 -0.61 -19.25 -11.12
CA ILE A 8 0.63 -18.57 -10.76
C ILE A 8 1.78 -19.15 -11.57
N GLU A 9 2.55 -18.28 -12.22
CA GLU A 9 3.74 -18.65 -12.97
C GLU A 9 4.89 -19.02 -12.02
N GLU A 10 5.13 -18.14 -11.03
CA GLU A 10 6.09 -18.36 -9.95
C GLU A 10 5.68 -17.61 -8.68
N VAL A 11 6.09 -18.12 -7.52
CA VAL A 11 6.00 -17.40 -6.24
C VAL A 11 7.24 -16.52 -6.14
N LEU A 12 7.04 -15.19 -6.25
CA LEU A 12 8.14 -14.24 -6.26
C LEU A 12 8.60 -13.89 -4.85
N PHE A 13 7.63 -13.71 -3.92
CA PHE A 13 7.90 -13.44 -2.51
C PHE A 13 7.01 -14.35 -1.65
N ASN A 14 7.66 -15.22 -0.88
CA ASN A 14 6.95 -16.10 0.04
C ASN A 14 6.51 -15.37 1.32
N HIS A 15 5.72 -16.04 2.16
CA HIS A 15 5.18 -15.45 3.36
C HIS A 15 6.26 -14.98 4.36
N GLU A 16 7.35 -15.75 4.49
CA GLU A 16 8.45 -15.41 5.43
C GLU A 16 9.18 -14.13 4.99
N GLU A 17 9.38 -13.96 3.69
CA GLU A 17 9.98 -12.75 3.12
C GLU A 17 9.09 -11.52 3.33
N ILE A 18 7.77 -11.67 3.17
CA ILE A 18 6.78 -10.62 3.43
C ILE A 18 6.80 -10.21 4.90
N VAL A 19 6.80 -11.19 5.82
CA VAL A 19 6.88 -10.93 7.27
C VAL A 19 8.19 -10.22 7.62
N ALA A 20 9.32 -10.65 7.06
CA ALA A 20 10.61 -10.01 7.29
C ALA A 20 10.65 -8.56 6.79
N ALA A 21 10.03 -8.29 5.63
CA ALA A 21 9.87 -6.94 5.09
C ALA A 21 8.99 -6.08 6.00
N SER A 22 7.86 -6.61 6.45
CA SER A 22 6.94 -5.90 7.36
C SER A 22 7.61 -5.53 8.69
N LYS A 23 8.41 -6.44 9.27
CA LYS A 23 9.22 -6.16 10.48
C LYS A 23 10.22 -5.03 10.27
N ARG A 24 10.87 -5.00 9.12
CA ARG A 24 11.83 -3.94 8.80
C ARG A 24 11.15 -2.58 8.67
N VAL A 25 10.01 -2.53 7.96
CA VAL A 25 9.21 -1.31 7.82
C VAL A 25 8.69 -0.85 9.20
N ALA A 26 8.17 -1.76 10.02
CA ALA A 26 7.71 -1.45 11.38
C ALA A 26 8.80 -0.77 12.21
N LYS A 27 10.01 -1.32 12.17
CA LYS A 27 11.15 -0.76 12.90
C LYS A 27 11.53 0.64 12.45
N GLN A 28 11.50 0.91 11.14
CA GLN A 28 11.77 2.26 10.59
C GLN A 28 10.70 3.25 11.06
N ILE A 29 9.42 2.87 11.03
CA ILE A 29 8.33 3.71 11.54
C ILE A 29 8.52 3.99 13.03
N GLU A 30 8.87 2.98 13.84
CA GLU A 30 9.13 3.19 15.26
C GLU A 30 10.27 4.17 15.52
N GLU A 31 11.37 4.06 14.77
CA GLU A 31 12.52 4.95 14.90
C GLU A 31 12.15 6.42 14.64
N ASP A 32 11.25 6.67 13.68
CA ASP A 32 10.84 8.02 13.28
C ASP A 32 9.72 8.61 14.16
N TYR A 33 8.88 7.76 14.77
CA TYR A 33 7.67 8.23 15.48
C TYR A 33 7.67 7.97 16.99
N ARG A 34 8.64 7.24 17.55
CA ARG A 34 8.70 6.88 18.98
C ARG A 34 8.68 8.09 19.90
N ASP A 35 9.37 9.17 19.55
CA ASP A 35 9.52 10.37 20.35
C ASP A 35 8.59 11.51 19.93
N ARG A 36 7.53 11.21 19.19
CA ARG A 36 6.51 12.19 18.81
C ARG A 36 5.49 12.39 19.93
N ASP A 37 4.97 13.60 20.04
CA ASP A 37 3.98 13.97 21.07
C ASP A 37 2.63 13.27 20.88
N GLN A 38 2.30 12.84 19.67
CA GLN A 38 1.05 12.17 19.31
C GLN A 38 1.34 10.88 18.53
N GLU A 39 0.46 9.89 18.71
CA GLU A 39 0.52 8.65 17.96
C GLU A 39 0.30 8.90 16.48
N PRO A 40 1.08 8.32 15.56
CA PRO A 40 0.84 8.42 14.13
C PRO A 40 -0.47 7.73 13.73
N VAL A 41 -1.10 8.26 12.68
CA VAL A 41 -2.32 7.69 12.10
C VAL A 41 -1.95 6.86 10.88
N LEU A 42 -2.14 5.55 10.95
CA LEU A 42 -2.00 4.65 9.81
C LEU A 42 -3.28 4.67 8.99
N ILE A 43 -3.22 5.10 7.74
CA ILE A 43 -4.35 5.11 6.80
C ILE A 43 -4.16 3.98 5.80
N CYS A 44 -4.94 2.90 5.96
CA CYS A 44 -4.92 1.76 5.05
C CYS A 44 -5.71 2.04 3.77
N THR A 45 -5.09 1.88 2.62
CA THR A 45 -5.74 1.95 1.30
C THR A 45 -6.48 0.65 1.00
N LEU A 46 -7.79 0.74 0.92
CA LEU A 46 -8.65 -0.41 0.63
C LEU A 46 -8.62 -0.73 -0.88
N LYS A 47 -8.66 -2.02 -1.28
CA LYS A 47 -8.73 -3.19 -0.39
C LYS A 47 -7.37 -3.90 -0.24
N GLY A 48 -6.44 -3.63 -1.15
CA GLY A 48 -5.19 -4.38 -1.31
C GLY A 48 -4.26 -4.30 -0.11
N ALA A 49 -4.18 -3.14 0.54
CA ALA A 49 -3.27 -2.94 1.67
C ALA A 49 -3.71 -3.62 2.98
N ILE A 50 -4.93 -4.21 3.06
CA ILE A 50 -5.43 -4.82 4.30
C ILE A 50 -4.48 -5.88 4.89
N PRO A 51 -3.99 -6.88 4.12
CA PRO A 51 -3.09 -7.89 4.68
C PRO A 51 -1.76 -7.29 5.15
N PHE A 52 -1.20 -6.34 4.40
CA PHE A 52 0.02 -5.66 4.80
C PHE A 52 -0.17 -4.83 6.07
N MET A 53 -1.24 -4.04 6.17
CA MET A 53 -1.58 -3.28 7.37
C MET A 53 -1.70 -4.18 8.59
N ALA A 54 -2.41 -5.31 8.45
CA ALA A 54 -2.59 -6.28 9.53
C ALA A 54 -1.27 -6.94 9.95
N GLU A 55 -0.37 -7.22 9.01
CA GLU A 55 0.95 -7.77 9.31
C GLU A 55 1.86 -6.72 9.95
N LEU A 56 1.90 -5.51 9.38
CA LEU A 56 2.72 -4.39 9.85
C LEU A 56 2.44 -4.05 11.32
N MET A 57 1.15 -3.88 11.68
CA MET A 57 0.74 -3.53 13.05
C MET A 57 1.19 -4.53 14.12
N LYS A 58 1.33 -5.82 13.78
CA LYS A 58 1.82 -6.84 14.73
C LYS A 58 3.27 -6.63 15.16
N HIS A 59 4.01 -5.84 14.41
CA HIS A 59 5.44 -5.62 14.60
C HIS A 59 5.80 -4.22 15.05
N ILE A 60 4.84 -3.28 15.13
CA ILE A 60 5.03 -1.93 15.65
C ILE A 60 4.88 -1.93 17.16
N ASP A 61 5.91 -1.48 17.90
CA ASP A 61 5.95 -1.40 19.37
C ASP A 61 5.81 0.06 19.87
N ILE A 62 4.95 0.83 19.22
CA ILE A 62 4.43 2.12 19.66
C ILE A 62 2.92 2.15 19.45
N ASN A 63 2.21 3.03 20.17
CA ASN A 63 0.79 3.23 19.92
C ASN A 63 0.58 3.84 18.54
N VAL A 64 -0.40 3.33 17.82
CA VAL A 64 -0.83 3.84 16.52
C VAL A 64 -2.36 3.95 16.47
N VAL A 65 -2.86 4.94 15.76
CA VAL A 65 -4.29 5.05 15.45
C VAL A 65 -4.50 4.55 14.01
N THR A 66 -5.62 3.92 13.72
CA THR A 66 -5.87 3.35 12.40
C THR A 66 -7.17 3.81 11.80
N ASP A 67 -7.17 4.12 10.51
CA ASP A 67 -8.37 4.35 9.71
C ASP A 67 -8.15 3.82 8.27
N PHE A 68 -9.17 3.93 7.44
CA PHE A 68 -9.21 3.34 6.10
C PHE A 68 -9.71 4.36 5.10
N ILE A 69 -9.11 4.33 3.90
CA ILE A 69 -9.57 5.09 2.76
C ILE A 69 -9.78 4.16 1.55
N ASP A 70 -10.89 4.32 0.80
CA ASP A 70 -11.10 3.62 -0.48
C ASP A 70 -11.06 4.64 -1.61
N VAL A 71 -10.09 4.48 -2.46
CA VAL A 71 -9.90 5.33 -3.64
C VAL A 71 -9.91 4.50 -4.91
N SER A 72 -10.48 5.04 -5.97
CA SER A 72 -10.39 4.45 -7.30
C SER A 72 -9.72 5.43 -8.26
N SER A 73 -8.76 4.93 -9.03
CA SER A 73 -8.25 5.66 -10.19
C SER A 73 -9.39 5.83 -11.21
N TYR A 74 -9.61 7.05 -11.66
CA TYR A 74 -10.62 7.32 -12.69
C TYR A 74 -10.09 6.86 -14.06
N HIS A 75 -10.61 5.74 -14.55
CA HIS A 75 -10.35 5.26 -15.92
C HIS A 75 -11.46 5.74 -16.88
N GLY A 76 -11.68 7.03 -16.97
CA GLY A 76 -12.73 7.58 -17.81
C GLY A 76 -12.30 8.87 -18.51
N GLY A 77 -11.92 8.75 -19.79
CA GLY A 77 -11.68 9.89 -20.68
C GLY A 77 -10.23 10.08 -21.13
N THR A 78 -10.04 10.70 -22.29
CA THR A 78 -8.77 10.94 -22.97
C THR A 78 -7.84 11.95 -22.28
N SER A 79 -8.17 12.40 -21.07
CA SER A 79 -7.32 13.24 -20.22
C SER A 79 -7.41 12.75 -18.76
N SER A 80 -6.46 11.92 -18.36
CA SER A 80 -6.30 11.52 -16.95
C SER A 80 -5.79 12.73 -16.14
N THR A 81 -6.69 13.47 -15.52
CA THR A 81 -6.36 14.64 -14.68
C THR A 81 -5.69 14.28 -13.35
N GLY A 82 -5.27 13.02 -13.16
CA GLY A 82 -4.64 12.58 -11.89
C GLY A 82 -5.59 12.56 -10.68
N THR A 83 -6.88 12.84 -10.88
CA THR A 83 -7.85 12.91 -9.79
C THR A 83 -8.30 11.51 -9.39
N VAL A 84 -8.11 11.14 -8.13
CA VAL A 84 -8.70 9.92 -7.56
C VAL A 84 -10.10 10.23 -7.03
N LYS A 85 -11.02 9.27 -7.20
CA LYS A 85 -12.35 9.35 -6.58
C LYS A 85 -12.30 8.63 -5.24
N ILE A 86 -12.60 9.36 -4.17
CA ILE A 86 -12.76 8.78 -2.83
C ILE A 86 -14.14 8.13 -2.76
N LYS A 87 -14.19 6.80 -2.51
CA LYS A 87 -15.42 6.03 -2.31
C LYS A 87 -15.76 5.92 -0.83
N LYS A 88 -14.76 5.72 0.04
CA LYS A 88 -14.86 5.78 1.50
C LYS A 88 -13.79 6.74 2.00
N ASP A 89 -14.19 7.74 2.74
CA ASP A 89 -13.27 8.70 3.34
C ASP A 89 -12.86 8.28 4.75
N ILE A 90 -11.81 8.91 5.27
CA ILE A 90 -11.32 8.83 6.64
C ILE A 90 -12.44 9.32 7.57
N GLY A 91 -12.72 8.54 8.62
CA GLY A 91 -13.81 8.83 9.55
C GLY A 91 -13.42 9.70 10.73
N MET A 92 -12.13 9.92 10.96
CA MET A 92 -11.61 10.72 12.07
C MET A 92 -11.05 12.06 11.61
N ASP A 93 -10.91 13.01 12.55
CA ASP A 93 -10.18 14.25 12.32
C ASP A 93 -8.67 13.98 12.34
N ILE A 94 -7.99 14.43 11.28
CA ILE A 94 -6.54 14.26 11.10
C ILE A 94 -5.78 15.59 11.02
N GLU A 95 -6.45 16.74 11.25
CA GLU A 95 -5.76 18.04 11.26
C GLU A 95 -4.65 18.04 12.34
N GLY A 96 -3.45 18.44 11.95
CA GLY A 96 -2.28 18.47 12.83
C GLY A 96 -1.71 17.10 13.22
N ARG A 97 -2.20 15.98 12.65
CA ARG A 97 -1.67 14.63 12.92
C ARG A 97 -0.56 14.24 11.95
N ASP A 98 0.35 13.41 12.41
CA ASP A 98 1.26 12.68 11.53
C ASP A 98 0.52 11.51 10.90
N VAL A 99 0.50 11.43 9.56
CA VAL A 99 -0.23 10.41 8.80
C VAL A 99 0.73 9.53 8.02
N ILE A 100 0.55 8.23 8.12
CA ILE A 100 1.27 7.21 7.35
C ILE A 100 0.27 6.50 6.44
N ILE A 101 0.36 6.71 5.13
CA ILE A 101 -0.40 5.95 4.14
C ILE A 101 0.18 4.53 4.10
N VAL A 102 -0.67 3.51 4.22
CA VAL A 102 -0.26 2.10 4.09
C VAL A 102 -0.81 1.56 2.78
N GLU A 103 0.11 1.23 1.86
CA GLU A 103 -0.16 0.75 0.50
C GLU A 103 0.31 -0.69 0.31
N ASP A 104 -0.41 -1.46 -0.48
CA ASP A 104 0.04 -2.78 -0.95
C ASP A 104 1.14 -2.65 -2.00
N ILE A 105 0.98 -1.73 -2.94
CA ILE A 105 1.92 -1.49 -4.03
C ILE A 105 1.94 -0.04 -4.47
N VAL A 106 3.13 0.50 -4.65
CA VAL A 106 3.33 1.76 -5.36
C VAL A 106 3.89 1.45 -6.75
N ASP A 107 3.00 1.53 -7.75
CA ASP A 107 3.31 1.28 -9.17
C ASP A 107 3.62 2.61 -9.88
N THR A 108 2.70 3.17 -10.66
CA THR A 108 2.89 4.44 -11.38
C THR A 108 3.04 5.66 -10.46
N GLY A 109 2.65 5.55 -9.20
CA GLY A 109 2.68 6.60 -8.19
C GLY A 109 1.49 7.58 -8.24
N ARG A 110 0.62 7.49 -9.25
CA ARG A 110 -0.52 8.43 -9.40
C ARG A 110 -1.45 8.43 -8.19
N THR A 111 -1.82 7.25 -7.70
CA THR A 111 -2.71 7.11 -6.55
C THR A 111 -2.07 7.69 -5.30
N LEU A 112 -0.83 7.33 -5.01
CA LEU A 112 -0.09 7.84 -3.87
C LEU A 112 0.05 9.36 -3.92
N LYS A 113 0.45 9.92 -5.07
CA LYS A 113 0.56 11.38 -5.24
C LYS A 113 -0.77 12.10 -4.94
N ALA A 114 -1.88 11.59 -5.48
CA ALA A 114 -3.20 12.18 -5.27
C ALA A 114 -3.65 12.06 -3.80
N LEU A 115 -3.35 10.95 -3.12
CA LEU A 115 -3.60 10.79 -1.69
C LEU A 115 -2.79 11.78 -0.86
N ILE A 116 -1.49 11.90 -1.12
CA ILE A 116 -0.63 12.86 -0.42
C ILE A 116 -1.15 14.29 -0.58
N ASP A 117 -1.52 14.70 -1.79
CA ASP A 117 -2.04 16.04 -2.05
C ASP A 117 -3.37 16.27 -1.30
N ASN A 118 -4.28 15.30 -1.33
CA ASN A 118 -5.55 15.37 -0.60
C ASN A 118 -5.36 15.47 0.92
N LEU A 119 -4.43 14.68 1.49
CA LEU A 119 -4.15 14.72 2.92
C LEU A 119 -3.51 16.05 3.35
N LYS A 120 -2.61 16.60 2.53
CA LYS A 120 -2.01 17.92 2.78
C LYS A 120 -3.04 19.05 2.80
N GLU A 121 -4.08 18.99 1.95
CA GLU A 121 -5.19 19.94 1.98
C GLU A 121 -5.98 19.89 3.30
N ARG A 122 -5.94 18.76 4.03
CA ARG A 122 -6.56 18.58 5.35
C ARG A 122 -5.68 19.07 6.51
N LYS A 123 -4.56 19.77 6.21
CA LYS A 123 -3.65 20.37 7.18
C LYS A 123 -3.05 19.38 8.18
N VAL A 124 -2.74 18.17 7.75
CA VAL A 124 -1.98 17.22 8.55
C VAL A 124 -0.57 17.75 8.85
N ALA A 125 0.03 17.33 9.95
CA ALA A 125 1.39 17.74 10.32
C ALA A 125 2.43 17.17 9.36
N SER A 126 2.29 15.88 9.00
CA SER A 126 3.13 15.22 8.01
C SER A 126 2.36 14.13 7.27
N VAL A 127 2.85 13.76 6.07
CA VAL A 127 2.36 12.59 5.31
C VAL A 127 3.58 11.82 4.85
N THR A 128 3.63 10.54 5.21
CA THR A 128 4.57 9.54 4.72
C THR A 128 3.83 8.34 4.15
N CYS A 129 4.53 7.48 3.43
CA CYS A 129 3.97 6.26 2.84
C CYS A 129 4.80 5.04 3.22
N ALA A 130 4.13 4.00 3.73
CA ALA A 130 4.66 2.65 3.88
C ALA A 130 4.06 1.77 2.81
N SER A 131 4.87 1.25 1.90
CA SER A 131 4.45 0.35 0.83
C SER A 131 5.06 -1.04 1.01
N LEU A 132 4.24 -2.09 0.89
CA LEU A 132 4.78 -3.45 0.88
C LEU A 132 5.63 -3.69 -0.35
N ILE A 133 5.09 -3.34 -1.52
CA ILE A 133 5.78 -3.47 -2.81
C ILE A 133 6.01 -2.08 -3.43
N ASP A 134 7.22 -1.83 -3.88
CA ASP A 134 7.55 -0.67 -4.70
C ASP A 134 8.07 -1.10 -6.08
N LYS A 135 7.56 -0.45 -7.13
CA LYS A 135 8.00 -0.63 -8.53
C LYS A 135 8.55 0.67 -9.08
N PRO A 136 9.78 1.05 -8.74
CA PRO A 136 10.35 2.33 -9.16
C PRO A 136 10.47 2.48 -10.68
N GLU A 137 10.66 1.37 -11.42
CA GLU A 137 10.78 1.37 -12.89
C GLU A 137 9.46 1.78 -13.61
N THR A 138 8.32 1.65 -12.94
CA THR A 138 7.01 1.99 -13.51
C THR A 138 6.53 3.40 -13.14
N ARG A 139 7.33 4.12 -12.33
CA ARG A 139 6.98 5.44 -11.82
C ARG A 139 6.88 6.47 -12.96
N ILE A 140 5.75 7.18 -13.02
CA ILE A 140 5.48 8.21 -14.03
C ILE A 140 5.21 9.59 -13.43
N VAL A 141 5.11 9.69 -12.09
CA VAL A 141 4.98 10.93 -11.34
C VAL A 141 6.07 10.99 -10.27
N ASP A 142 6.48 12.19 -9.91
CA ASP A 142 7.51 12.43 -8.90
C ASP A 142 6.93 12.19 -7.49
N VAL A 143 7.01 10.95 -7.05
CA VAL A 143 6.60 10.49 -5.71
C VAL A 143 7.30 9.17 -5.38
N GLU A 144 7.70 9.02 -4.14
CA GLU A 144 8.32 7.81 -3.60
C GLU A 144 7.61 7.37 -2.32
N ALA A 145 7.71 6.09 -1.98
CA ALA A 145 7.34 5.61 -0.67
C ALA A 145 8.50 5.84 0.31
N ASP A 146 8.19 6.31 1.53
CA ASP A 146 9.19 6.60 2.56
C ASP A 146 9.73 5.31 3.21
N TYR A 147 8.84 4.32 3.38
CA TYR A 147 9.16 3.01 3.95
C TYR A 147 8.81 1.91 2.94
N VAL A 148 9.83 1.31 2.34
CA VAL A 148 9.66 0.28 1.31
C VAL A 148 9.92 -1.11 1.89
N GLY A 149 8.91 -1.97 1.80
CA GLY A 149 9.04 -3.38 2.16
C GLY A 149 9.93 -4.13 1.18
N ILE A 150 9.53 -4.21 -0.07
CA ILE A 150 10.22 -4.99 -1.11
C ILE A 150 10.19 -4.20 -2.42
N VAL A 151 11.32 -4.10 -3.10
CA VAL A 151 11.40 -3.60 -4.47
C VAL A 151 11.14 -4.76 -5.43
N SER A 152 10.19 -4.59 -6.34
CA SER A 152 9.79 -5.63 -7.30
C SER A 152 10.12 -5.22 -8.74
N PRO A 153 10.49 -6.18 -9.61
CA PRO A 153 10.56 -5.96 -11.05
C PRO A 153 9.17 -5.64 -11.62
N ASN A 154 9.15 -5.14 -12.87
CA ASN A 154 7.90 -4.80 -13.56
C ASN A 154 7.21 -6.05 -14.12
N VAL A 155 6.57 -6.83 -13.25
CA VAL A 155 5.75 -8.01 -13.57
C VAL A 155 4.36 -7.88 -12.96
N PHE A 156 3.38 -8.65 -13.45
CA PHE A 156 2.01 -8.61 -12.93
C PHE A 156 1.89 -9.46 -11.67
N LEU A 157 1.71 -8.78 -10.53
CA LEU A 157 1.70 -9.40 -9.21
C LEU A 157 0.28 -9.59 -8.68
N VAL A 158 0.07 -10.72 -8.00
CA VAL A 158 -1.16 -11.03 -7.24
C VAL A 158 -0.79 -11.70 -5.91
N GLY A 159 -1.73 -11.66 -4.98
CA GLY A 159 -1.56 -12.28 -3.65
C GLY A 159 -1.21 -11.28 -2.56
N PHE A 160 -1.39 -11.69 -1.32
CA PHE A 160 -1.22 -10.89 -0.11
C PHE A 160 -1.90 -9.50 -0.21
N GLY A 161 -3.15 -9.49 -0.69
CA GLY A 161 -3.94 -8.29 -0.92
C GLY A 161 -4.02 -7.86 -2.37
N LEU A 162 -2.96 -8.04 -3.16
CA LEU A 162 -2.94 -7.74 -4.58
C LEU A 162 -3.90 -8.64 -5.36
N ASP A 163 -4.57 -8.08 -6.36
CA ASP A 163 -5.62 -8.79 -7.11
C ASP A 163 -5.48 -8.69 -8.62
N TYR A 164 -6.22 -9.59 -9.27
CA TYR A 164 -6.71 -9.46 -10.62
C TYR A 164 -8.21 -9.76 -10.64
N ASP A 165 -9.03 -8.82 -11.07
CA ASP A 165 -10.50 -8.94 -11.13
C ASP A 165 -11.11 -9.40 -9.79
N GLU A 166 -10.70 -8.75 -8.67
CA GLU A 166 -11.09 -9.05 -7.29
C GLU A 166 -10.69 -10.45 -6.78
N LYS A 167 -9.87 -11.19 -7.52
CA LYS A 167 -9.39 -12.54 -7.16
C LYS A 167 -7.95 -12.50 -6.66
N TYR A 168 -7.50 -13.59 -6.04
CA TYR A 168 -6.13 -13.86 -5.57
C TYR A 168 -5.69 -13.08 -4.32
N ARG A 169 -6.41 -12.09 -3.81
CA ARG A 169 -6.03 -11.34 -2.60
C ARG A 169 -5.73 -12.20 -1.38
N ASN A 170 -6.34 -13.39 -1.31
CA ASN A 170 -6.23 -14.35 -0.22
C ASN A 170 -5.04 -15.29 -0.29
N LEU A 171 -4.18 -15.19 -1.29
CA LEU A 171 -2.93 -15.96 -1.33
C LEU A 171 -1.99 -15.47 -0.22
N PRO A 172 -1.32 -16.37 0.54
CA PRO A 172 -0.44 -15.96 1.64
C PRO A 172 0.96 -15.53 1.18
N TYR A 173 1.17 -15.43 -0.12
CA TYR A 173 2.41 -15.03 -0.78
C TYR A 173 2.10 -14.06 -1.92
N ILE A 174 3.12 -13.48 -2.54
CA ILE A 174 3.00 -12.68 -3.75
C ILE A 174 3.62 -13.47 -4.90
N GLY A 175 2.83 -13.69 -5.96
CA GLY A 175 3.23 -14.42 -7.15
C GLY A 175 3.00 -13.64 -8.43
N VAL A 176 3.67 -14.08 -9.48
CA VAL A 176 3.46 -13.58 -10.84
C VAL A 176 2.27 -14.31 -11.45
N LEU A 177 1.26 -13.57 -11.89
CA LEU A 177 0.10 -14.14 -12.57
C LEU A 177 0.48 -14.56 -13.99
N LYS A 178 0.08 -15.76 -14.42
CA LYS A 178 0.32 -16.22 -15.78
C LYS A 178 -0.31 -15.28 -16.80
N LYS A 179 0.45 -14.95 -17.85
CA LYS A 179 0.01 -14.00 -18.88
C LYS A 179 -1.31 -14.39 -19.56
N GLU A 180 -1.55 -15.68 -19.74
CA GLU A 180 -2.78 -16.21 -20.34
C GLU A 180 -4.07 -15.93 -19.56
N ILE A 181 -3.93 -15.50 -18.27
CA ILE A 181 -5.07 -15.16 -17.40
C ILE A 181 -5.54 -13.72 -17.60
N TYR A 182 -4.62 -12.79 -17.96
CA TYR A 182 -4.93 -11.36 -18.04
C TYR A 182 -4.67 -10.73 -19.43
N SER A 183 -4.33 -11.56 -20.45
CA SER A 183 -4.09 -11.12 -21.85
C SER A 183 -5.33 -11.24 -22.72
#